data_3187ed0c9c3178d2a86248172b2ce9c7
#
_entry.id   3187ed0c9c3178d2a86248172b2ce9c7
#
_cell.length_a   1.000
_cell.length_b   1.000
_cell.length_c   1.000
_cell.angle_alpha   90.00
_cell.angle_beta   90.00
_cell.angle_gamma   90.00
#
_symmetry.space_group_name_H-M   'P 1'
#
loop_
_entity.id
_entity.type
_entity.pdbx_description
1 polymer ?
#
loop_
_entity_poly.entity_id
_entity_poly.type
_entity_poly.pdbx_seq_one_letter_code
_entity_poly.pdbx_strand_id
1 'polypeptide(L)'
;IKGFGEYGFPESHAASFALLVYVSSWLKCHYPAAFACALLNSQPMGFYAPAQIVRDAREHGVAVLPVDVNASGWDNALERKGSREDAKTQSGIAARQAKSPFPTLEPERACTSAAASPQVQHLRGFASLREKDISLRLGLRQVDGFPEAAAARIVAAREAGPFRDVRELKERAGISPALIERLAAADCLNSLGLTRRQALWDARSLVAAPDLPLFAAMAARDDGAERSATRLPAMPLSEEVVADYQTQRLSLKAHPLAFLRASLADRGFVRACELRERKCRSAVQVAGVVLIRQRPGSAKGVCFITLEDETGVLNLVIWPDLMEKQRKVIMGARLMEVRGRVEYDDEVIHVIATHLTDATPALHALSDDLLPQTLDRADEVRRPIEGHTPAYHRAGHPRDAHVIPKSRDFH
;
A
#
# COMPACT_ATOMS: atom_id res chain seq x y z
N ILE A 1 2.76 -37.52 -16.69
CA ILE A 1 4.06 -37.96 -17.19
C ILE A 1 4.27 -37.56 -18.66
N LYS A 2 3.26 -37.63 -19.55
CA LYS A 2 3.42 -37.21 -20.96
C LYS A 2 3.83 -35.72 -21.14
N GLY A 3 3.43 -34.81 -20.25
CA GLY A 3 3.83 -33.39 -20.30
C GLY A 3 5.28 -33.12 -19.91
N PHE A 4 5.95 -34.06 -19.25
CA PHE A 4 7.37 -33.93 -18.87
C PHE A 4 8.32 -34.32 -20.01
N GLY A 5 7.84 -35.01 -21.04
CA GLY A 5 8.68 -35.44 -22.18
C GLY A 5 9.08 -34.31 -23.11
N GLU A 6 8.37 -33.18 -23.12
CA GLU A 6 8.70 -31.99 -23.92
C GLU A 6 9.65 -31.02 -23.20
N TYR A 7 9.76 -31.12 -21.87
CA TYR A 7 10.67 -30.34 -21.04
C TYR A 7 11.97 -31.14 -20.81
N GLY A 8 12.89 -31.04 -21.69
CA GLY A 8 14.15 -31.76 -21.58
C GLY A 8 15.00 -31.35 -20.38
N PHE A 9 14.99 -32.02 -19.29
CA PHE A 9 15.67 -31.94 -17.98
C PHE A 9 14.82 -31.46 -16.81
N PRO A 10 13.78 -32.20 -16.44
CA PRO A 10 13.00 -31.86 -15.25
C PRO A 10 13.84 -31.95 -13.95
N GLU A 11 14.87 -32.80 -13.91
CA GLU A 11 15.64 -33.05 -12.70
C GLU A 11 16.59 -31.88 -12.35
N SER A 12 17.34 -31.34 -13.31
CA SER A 12 18.22 -30.19 -13.08
C SER A 12 17.43 -28.93 -12.75
N HIS A 13 16.26 -28.74 -13.38
CA HIS A 13 15.34 -27.66 -13.07
C HIS A 13 14.81 -27.78 -11.63
N ALA A 14 14.32 -28.94 -11.24
CA ALA A 14 13.82 -29.19 -9.90
C ALA A 14 14.92 -29.01 -8.81
N ALA A 15 16.14 -29.50 -9.06
CA ALA A 15 17.25 -29.32 -8.13
C ALA A 15 17.67 -27.86 -7.98
N SER A 16 17.73 -27.11 -9.06
CA SER A 16 18.03 -25.67 -9.04
C SER A 16 16.99 -24.88 -8.27
N PHE A 17 15.71 -25.17 -8.51
CA PHE A 17 14.62 -24.50 -7.78
C PHE A 17 14.58 -24.91 -6.31
N ALA A 18 14.87 -26.16 -5.97
CA ALA A 18 14.97 -26.59 -4.58
C ALA A 18 16.03 -25.81 -3.80
N LEU A 19 17.20 -25.55 -4.42
CA LEU A 19 18.24 -24.72 -3.82
C LEU A 19 17.78 -23.27 -3.62
N LEU A 20 17.16 -22.67 -4.64
CA LEU A 20 16.63 -21.31 -4.56
C LEU A 20 15.55 -21.18 -3.49
N VAL A 21 14.63 -22.13 -3.41
CA VAL A 21 13.56 -22.16 -2.37
C VAL A 21 14.18 -22.28 -0.99
N TYR A 22 15.15 -23.17 -0.80
CA TYR A 22 15.82 -23.34 0.47
C TYR A 22 16.52 -22.05 0.92
N VAL A 23 17.35 -21.46 0.06
CA VAL A 23 18.08 -20.23 0.37
C VAL A 23 17.12 -19.06 0.64
N SER A 24 16.07 -18.91 -0.16
CA SER A 24 15.07 -17.84 0.01
C SER A 24 14.32 -18.00 1.32
N SER A 25 13.90 -19.24 1.66
CA SER A 25 13.20 -19.52 2.91
C SER A 25 14.11 -19.31 4.12
N TRP A 26 15.39 -19.68 4.01
CA TRP A 26 16.39 -19.47 5.04
C TRP A 26 16.63 -17.96 5.27
N LEU A 27 16.83 -17.19 4.20
CA LEU A 27 16.98 -15.73 4.29
C LEU A 27 15.74 -15.08 4.90
N LYS A 28 14.55 -15.47 4.47
CA LYS A 28 13.30 -14.95 5.03
C LYS A 28 13.17 -15.25 6.52
N CYS A 29 13.55 -16.45 6.95
CA CYS A 29 13.47 -16.87 8.34
C CYS A 29 14.46 -16.13 9.25
N HIS A 30 15.71 -15.97 8.79
CA HIS A 30 16.78 -15.42 9.61
C HIS A 30 17.01 -13.92 9.42
N TYR A 31 16.66 -13.38 8.25
CA TYR A 31 16.88 -11.97 7.85
C TYR A 31 15.66 -11.37 7.14
N PRO A 32 14.46 -11.36 7.79
CA PRO A 32 13.23 -10.90 7.16
C PRO A 32 13.30 -9.44 6.68
N ALA A 33 14.00 -8.56 7.39
CA ALA A 33 14.18 -7.17 6.97
C ALA A 33 15.02 -7.06 5.69
N ALA A 34 16.15 -7.76 5.62
CA ALA A 34 17.00 -7.79 4.44
C ALA A 34 16.30 -8.45 3.25
N PHE A 35 15.57 -9.53 3.49
CA PHE A 35 14.79 -10.22 2.47
C PHE A 35 13.71 -9.32 1.87
N ALA A 36 12.92 -8.65 2.71
CA ALA A 36 11.89 -7.71 2.26
C ALA A 36 12.49 -6.51 1.50
N CYS A 37 13.61 -5.95 2.00
CA CYS A 37 14.33 -4.85 1.33
C CYS A 37 14.79 -5.26 -0.07
N ALA A 38 15.40 -6.43 -0.21
CA ALA A 38 15.86 -6.95 -1.49
C ALA A 38 14.71 -7.16 -2.48
N LEU A 39 13.58 -7.74 -2.03
CA LEU A 39 12.40 -7.93 -2.87
C LEU A 39 11.79 -6.60 -3.32
N LEU A 40 11.69 -5.61 -2.43
CA LEU A 40 11.17 -4.29 -2.77
C LEU A 40 12.08 -3.55 -3.77
N ASN A 41 13.39 -3.73 -3.68
CA ASN A 41 14.35 -3.14 -4.60
C ASN A 41 14.44 -3.89 -5.96
N SER A 42 13.99 -5.14 -5.99
CA SER A 42 13.91 -5.94 -7.22
C SER A 42 12.62 -5.71 -8.02
N GLN A 43 11.74 -4.79 -7.59
CA GLN A 43 10.53 -4.45 -8.33
C GLN A 43 10.86 -3.77 -9.66
N PRO A 44 10.10 -4.02 -10.74
CA PRO A 44 8.82 -4.75 -10.77
C PRO A 44 9.01 -6.27 -10.76
N MET A 45 8.29 -6.95 -9.86
CA MET A 45 8.27 -8.42 -9.78
C MET A 45 6.92 -8.99 -10.20
N GLY A 46 6.93 -10.23 -10.75
CA GLY A 46 5.76 -10.88 -11.32
C GLY A 46 4.59 -11.04 -10.33
N PHE A 47 4.80 -11.55 -9.12
CA PHE A 47 3.73 -12.10 -8.28
C PHE A 47 3.38 -11.32 -7.02
N TYR A 48 4.26 -10.46 -6.51
CA TYR A 48 4.06 -9.78 -5.24
C TYR A 48 4.01 -8.26 -5.39
N ALA A 49 2.92 -7.66 -4.90
CA ALA A 49 2.83 -6.21 -4.79
C ALA A 49 3.66 -5.72 -3.58
N PRO A 50 4.19 -4.49 -3.61
CA PRO A 50 4.92 -3.92 -2.48
C PRO A 50 4.15 -3.99 -1.15
N ALA A 51 2.83 -3.75 -1.17
CA ALA A 51 1.98 -3.86 0.02
C ALA A 51 2.04 -5.24 0.69
N GLN A 52 2.06 -6.31 -0.12
CA GLN A 52 2.13 -7.69 0.41
C GLN A 52 3.49 -7.98 1.04
N ILE A 53 4.58 -7.53 0.42
CA ILE A 53 5.95 -7.68 0.96
C ILE A 53 6.08 -6.92 2.28
N VAL A 54 5.58 -5.70 2.33
CA VAL A 54 5.59 -4.85 3.54
C VAL A 54 4.75 -5.48 4.65
N ARG A 55 3.57 -6.01 4.33
CA ARG A 55 2.73 -6.71 5.30
C ARG A 55 3.44 -7.93 5.86
N ASP A 56 3.96 -8.80 5.01
CA ASP A 56 4.71 -10.00 5.42
C ASP A 56 5.91 -9.64 6.32
N ALA A 57 6.65 -8.59 5.98
CA ALA A 57 7.75 -8.09 6.82
C ALA A 57 7.27 -7.66 8.20
N ARG A 58 6.15 -6.92 8.27
CA ARG A 58 5.56 -6.48 9.54
C ARG A 58 5.04 -7.65 10.39
N GLU A 59 4.42 -8.64 9.77
CA GLU A 59 3.99 -9.89 10.43
C GLU A 59 5.18 -10.66 11.02
N HIS A 60 6.37 -10.54 10.42
CA HIS A 60 7.62 -11.10 10.94
C HIS A 60 8.36 -10.17 11.91
N GLY A 61 7.73 -9.08 12.36
CA GLY A 61 8.26 -8.18 13.37
C GLY A 61 9.23 -7.11 12.86
N VAL A 62 9.35 -6.93 11.54
CA VAL A 62 10.15 -5.86 10.94
C VAL A 62 9.41 -4.52 11.07
N ALA A 63 10.06 -3.53 11.66
CA ALA A 63 9.57 -2.16 11.65
C ALA A 63 9.79 -1.56 10.26
N VAL A 64 8.72 -1.08 9.63
CA VAL A 64 8.79 -0.43 8.31
C VAL A 64 8.53 1.06 8.47
N LEU A 65 9.49 1.87 8.01
CA LEU A 65 9.48 3.32 8.10
C LEU A 65 9.02 3.92 6.76
N PRO A 66 8.21 5.00 6.79
CA PRO A 66 7.67 5.63 5.59
C PRO A 66 8.77 6.29 4.75
N VAL A 67 8.44 6.61 3.51
CA VAL A 67 9.27 7.45 2.66
C VAL A 67 9.35 8.84 3.26
N ASP A 68 10.56 9.41 3.32
CA ASP A 68 10.78 10.76 3.84
C ASP A 68 11.94 11.45 3.13
N VAL A 69 11.78 12.71 2.77
CA VAL A 69 12.78 13.47 1.99
C VAL A 69 14.08 13.67 2.74
N ASN A 70 14.04 13.70 4.08
CA ASN A 70 15.22 13.86 4.91
C ASN A 70 15.90 12.54 5.30
N ALA A 71 15.29 11.39 5.00
CA ALA A 71 15.81 10.09 5.38
C ALA A 71 15.99 9.13 4.19
N SER A 72 15.02 9.05 3.28
CA SER A 72 15.01 8.06 2.21
C SER A 72 16.01 8.33 1.10
N GLY A 73 16.68 7.27 0.62
CA GLY A 73 17.36 7.25 -0.66
C GLY A 73 16.41 6.91 -1.81
N TRP A 74 16.96 6.62 -3.00
CA TRP A 74 16.17 6.09 -4.10
C TRP A 74 15.63 4.69 -3.76
N ASP A 75 16.53 3.77 -3.41
CA ASP A 75 16.19 2.41 -3.01
C ASP A 75 15.71 2.34 -1.56
N ASN A 76 14.97 1.28 -1.24
CA ASN A 76 14.66 0.93 0.13
C ASN A 76 15.96 0.55 0.86
N ALA A 77 16.07 0.90 2.12
CA ALA A 77 17.29 0.70 2.89
C ALA A 77 17.01 0.12 4.28
N LEU A 78 18.04 -0.48 4.86
CA LEU A 78 18.01 -0.96 6.24
C LEU A 78 18.62 0.09 7.15
N GLU A 79 17.90 0.44 8.22
CA GLU A 79 18.33 1.39 9.25
C GLU A 79 18.40 0.69 10.62
N ARG A 80 19.35 1.08 11.48
CA ARG A 80 19.39 0.59 12.85
C ARG A 80 18.34 1.31 13.70
N LYS A 81 17.53 0.58 14.46
CA LYS A 81 16.66 1.14 15.48
C LYS A 81 17.53 1.84 16.53
N GLY A 82 17.37 3.15 16.69
CA GLY A 82 18.11 3.91 17.70
C GLY A 82 18.89 5.10 17.18
N SER A 83 18.80 5.43 15.88
CA SER A 83 19.21 6.77 15.47
C SER A 83 18.24 7.79 16.07
N ARG A 84 18.78 8.89 16.62
CA ARG A 84 17.97 9.94 17.31
C ARG A 84 16.85 10.53 16.44
N GLU A 85 16.91 10.34 15.12
CA GLU A 85 15.91 10.80 14.15
C GLU A 85 14.64 9.92 14.15
N ASP A 86 14.79 8.61 14.34
CA ASP A 86 13.65 7.67 14.39
C ASP A 86 12.71 7.95 15.58
N ALA A 87 13.29 8.33 16.73
CA ALA A 87 12.52 8.64 17.93
C ALA A 87 11.63 9.90 17.75
N LYS A 88 12.10 10.90 17.00
CA LYS A 88 11.31 12.11 16.69
C LYS A 88 10.19 11.81 15.71
N THR A 89 10.44 10.99 14.69
CA THR A 89 9.44 10.63 13.68
C THR A 89 8.35 9.74 14.29
N GLN A 90 8.73 8.75 15.11
CA GLN A 90 7.76 7.88 15.80
C GLN A 90 6.94 8.65 16.84
N SER A 91 7.55 9.56 17.60
CA SER A 91 6.81 10.40 18.56
C SER A 91 5.86 11.37 17.86
N GLY A 92 6.21 11.88 16.68
CA GLY A 92 5.36 12.73 15.86
C GLY A 92 4.14 11.97 15.30
N ILE A 93 4.33 10.73 14.87
CA ILE A 93 3.26 9.86 14.37
C ILE A 93 2.34 9.43 15.53
N ALA A 94 2.90 9.00 16.66
CA ALA A 94 2.14 8.63 17.86
C ALA A 94 1.38 9.82 18.46
N ALA A 95 1.98 11.02 18.50
CA ALA A 95 1.32 12.23 18.98
C ALA A 95 0.19 12.71 18.06
N ARG A 96 0.27 12.42 16.74
CA ARG A 96 -0.81 12.71 15.78
C ARG A 96 -1.95 11.71 15.89
N GLN A 97 -1.67 10.43 16.15
CA GLN A 97 -2.68 9.40 16.40
C GLN A 97 -3.43 9.64 17.71
N ALA A 98 -2.76 10.14 18.76
CA ALA A 98 -3.37 10.46 20.06
C ALA A 98 -4.32 11.66 20.02
N LYS A 99 -4.30 12.50 19.00
CA LYS A 99 -5.20 13.66 18.83
C LYS A 99 -6.38 13.40 17.89
N SER A 100 -6.53 12.17 17.39
CA SER A 100 -7.70 11.78 16.63
C SER A 100 -8.90 11.62 17.58
N PRO A 101 -10.06 12.23 17.32
CA PRO A 101 -11.27 12.05 18.13
C PRO A 101 -11.91 10.66 17.94
N PHE A 102 -11.38 9.85 17.03
CA PHE A 102 -11.78 8.46 16.90
C PHE A 102 -11.01 7.61 17.91
N PRO A 103 -11.68 6.64 18.58
CA PRO A 103 -10.96 5.71 19.43
C PRO A 103 -9.81 5.14 18.61
N THR A 104 -8.61 5.28 19.13
CA THR A 104 -7.46 4.53 18.67
C THR A 104 -7.92 3.09 18.68
N LEU A 105 -8.13 2.50 17.51
CA LEU A 105 -8.18 1.06 17.42
C LEU A 105 -6.81 0.65 17.95
N GLU A 106 -6.77 0.37 19.27
CA GLU A 106 -5.65 -0.39 19.80
C GLU A 106 -5.44 -1.49 18.77
N PRO A 107 -4.20 -1.84 18.40
CA PRO A 107 -3.98 -3.04 17.64
C PRO A 107 -4.63 -4.14 18.48
N GLU A 108 -5.93 -4.39 18.18
CA GLU A 108 -6.66 -5.48 18.83
C GLU A 108 -5.71 -6.63 18.71
N ARG A 109 -5.36 -7.19 19.85
CA ARG A 109 -4.41 -8.27 20.04
C ARG A 109 -4.47 -9.14 18.81
N ALA A 110 -3.46 -9.00 17.94
CA ALA A 110 -3.33 -9.82 16.75
C ALA A 110 -3.71 -11.22 17.24
N CYS A 111 -4.68 -11.88 16.59
CA CYS A 111 -5.18 -13.17 17.04
C CYS A 111 -3.98 -14.04 17.35
N THR A 112 -3.56 -14.03 18.60
CA THR A 112 -2.32 -14.66 19.08
C THR A 112 -2.53 -16.16 19.23
N SER A 113 -3.68 -16.67 18.78
CA SER A 113 -3.97 -18.10 18.68
C SER A 113 -3.64 -18.70 17.31
N ALA A 114 -2.72 -18.11 16.54
CA ALA A 114 -2.04 -18.90 15.54
C ALA A 114 -1.14 -19.86 16.31
N ALA A 115 -1.69 -20.99 16.71
CA ALA A 115 -0.90 -22.18 17.00
C ALA A 115 -0.14 -22.50 15.71
N ALA A 116 1.02 -21.86 15.55
CA ALA A 116 1.97 -22.25 14.54
C ALA A 116 2.24 -23.73 14.81
N SER A 117 2.24 -24.55 13.76
CA SER A 117 2.62 -25.96 13.89
C SER A 117 3.92 -26.04 14.69
N PRO A 118 4.13 -27.11 15.49
CA PRO A 118 5.34 -27.26 16.32
C PRO A 118 6.64 -27.00 15.55
N GLN A 119 6.67 -27.27 14.24
CA GLN A 119 7.79 -27.02 13.34
C GLN A 119 8.05 -25.53 13.08
N VAL A 120 7.00 -24.71 12.99
CA VAL A 120 7.14 -23.25 12.80
C VAL A 120 7.54 -22.56 14.10
N GLN A 121 7.14 -23.10 15.25
CA GLN A 121 7.56 -22.58 16.56
C GLN A 121 9.06 -22.83 16.82
N HIS A 122 9.63 -23.96 16.37
CA HIS A 122 11.06 -24.24 16.47
C HIS A 122 11.89 -23.24 15.63
N LEU A 123 11.41 -22.85 14.44
CA LEU A 123 12.13 -21.90 13.59
C LEU A 123 12.11 -20.47 14.15
N ARG A 124 11.08 -20.07 14.90
CA ARG A 124 11.02 -18.75 15.57
C ARG A 124 12.06 -18.56 16.68
N GLY A 125 12.56 -19.64 17.28
CA GLY A 125 13.57 -19.58 18.33
C GLY A 125 14.97 -19.23 17.86
N PHE A 126 15.27 -19.35 16.57
CA PHE A 126 16.58 -19.10 15.97
C PHE A 126 16.74 -17.72 15.32
N ALA A 127 15.70 -16.87 15.34
CA ALA A 127 15.85 -15.49 14.86
C ALA A 127 16.90 -14.77 15.69
N SER A 128 18.03 -14.47 15.07
CA SER A 128 19.19 -13.83 15.68
C SER A 128 18.78 -12.56 16.43
N LEU A 129 19.19 -12.44 17.67
CA LEU A 129 19.01 -11.26 18.54
C LEU A 129 19.49 -9.93 17.90
N ARG A 130 20.23 -9.98 16.79
CA ARG A 130 20.79 -8.83 16.08
C ARG A 130 19.83 -8.18 15.06
N GLU A 131 18.80 -8.85 14.58
CA GLU A 131 17.89 -8.31 13.57
C GLU A 131 16.71 -7.52 14.16
N LYS A 132 16.43 -7.68 15.44
CA LYS A 132 15.39 -6.91 16.15
C LYS A 132 15.65 -5.40 16.20
N ASP A 133 16.89 -4.99 15.92
CA ASP A 133 17.33 -3.60 15.94
C ASP A 133 17.38 -2.97 14.54
N ILE A 134 16.89 -3.69 13.51
CA ILE A 134 16.87 -3.21 12.13
C ILE A 134 15.44 -2.84 11.74
N SER A 135 15.30 -1.68 11.11
CA SER A 135 14.07 -1.23 10.45
C SER A 135 14.29 -1.12 8.95
N LEU A 136 13.22 -1.30 8.20
CA LEU A 136 13.18 -1.13 6.76
C LEU A 136 12.65 0.28 6.43
N ARG A 137 13.48 1.15 5.86
CA ARG A 137 13.08 2.46 5.33
C ARG A 137 12.64 2.31 3.88
N LEU A 138 11.45 2.78 3.56
CA LEU A 138 10.98 2.85 2.18
C LEU A 138 11.72 3.94 1.41
N GLY A 139 12.11 3.64 0.17
CA GLY A 139 12.82 4.53 -0.74
C GLY A 139 11.89 5.41 -1.57
N LEU A 140 12.43 6.49 -2.14
CA LEU A 140 11.71 7.41 -3.02
C LEU A 140 11.16 6.73 -4.28
N ARG A 141 11.70 5.58 -4.68
CA ARG A 141 11.18 4.74 -5.77
C ARG A 141 9.76 4.21 -5.54
N GLN A 142 9.29 4.21 -4.28
CA GLN A 142 7.91 3.80 -3.95
C GLN A 142 6.88 4.87 -4.35
N VAL A 143 7.31 6.11 -4.53
CA VAL A 143 6.42 7.19 -4.97
C VAL A 143 6.16 7.04 -6.47
N ASP A 144 4.90 6.81 -6.84
CA ASP A 144 4.51 6.50 -8.21
C ASP A 144 4.89 7.63 -9.17
N GLY A 145 5.65 7.27 -10.21
CA GLY A 145 6.12 8.20 -11.24
C GLY A 145 7.14 9.25 -10.74
N PHE A 146 7.80 9.05 -9.60
CA PHE A 146 8.90 9.91 -9.17
C PHE A 146 10.19 9.50 -9.89
N PRO A 147 10.94 10.43 -10.53
CA PRO A 147 12.13 10.08 -11.29
C PRO A 147 13.36 9.91 -10.39
N GLU A 148 14.17 8.87 -10.68
CA GLU A 148 15.42 8.57 -9.96
C GLU A 148 16.40 9.75 -9.96
N ALA A 149 16.53 10.44 -11.10
CA ALA A 149 17.39 11.62 -11.21
C ALA A 149 17.00 12.76 -10.25
N ALA A 150 15.71 12.91 -9.94
CA ALA A 150 15.26 13.88 -8.95
C ALA A 150 15.55 13.39 -7.53
N ALA A 151 15.40 12.10 -7.25
CA ALA A 151 15.79 11.50 -5.97
C ALA A 151 17.28 11.69 -5.70
N ALA A 152 18.13 11.45 -6.69
CA ALA A 152 19.58 11.66 -6.57
C ALA A 152 19.93 13.11 -6.20
N ARG A 153 19.22 14.11 -6.79
CA ARG A 153 19.42 15.52 -6.43
C ARG A 153 18.99 15.83 -4.99
N ILE A 154 17.89 15.25 -4.52
CA ILE A 154 17.44 15.39 -3.13
C ILE A 154 18.49 14.82 -2.19
N VAL A 155 18.99 13.61 -2.47
CA VAL A 155 20.01 12.95 -1.64
C VAL A 155 21.30 13.79 -1.58
N ALA A 156 21.78 14.26 -2.73
CA ALA A 156 22.98 15.11 -2.80
C ALA A 156 22.79 16.45 -2.06
N ALA A 157 21.65 17.11 -2.25
CA ALA A 157 21.36 18.35 -1.57
C ALA A 157 21.26 18.19 -0.03
N ARG A 158 20.79 17.02 0.42
CA ARG A 158 20.68 16.69 1.84
C ARG A 158 22.04 16.51 2.55
N GLU A 159 23.13 16.25 1.84
CA GLU A 159 24.48 16.16 2.42
C GLU A 159 24.89 17.44 3.14
N ALA A 160 24.40 18.60 2.69
CA ALA A 160 24.61 19.88 3.36
C ALA A 160 23.72 20.11 4.60
N GLY A 161 22.90 19.11 4.97
CA GLY A 161 21.97 19.15 6.10
C GLY A 161 20.52 18.87 5.70
N PRO A 162 19.65 18.54 6.67
CA PRO A 162 18.25 18.26 6.41
C PRO A 162 17.53 19.49 5.88
N PHE A 163 16.48 19.27 5.09
CA PHE A 163 15.58 20.34 4.65
C PHE A 163 14.68 20.76 5.81
N ARG A 164 14.37 22.03 5.90
CA ARG A 164 13.53 22.63 6.94
C ARG A 164 12.12 22.91 6.46
N ASP A 165 12.00 23.27 5.17
CA ASP A 165 10.73 23.61 4.54
C ASP A 165 10.73 23.22 3.05
N VAL A 166 9.57 23.40 2.43
CA VAL A 166 9.32 23.02 1.02
C VAL A 166 10.06 23.92 0.03
N ARG A 167 10.30 25.19 0.40
CA ARG A 167 11.04 26.14 -0.43
C ARG A 167 12.53 25.77 -0.47
N GLU A 168 13.13 25.51 0.70
CA GLU A 168 14.51 25.05 0.80
C GLU A 168 14.74 23.77 0.01
N LEU A 169 13.78 22.82 0.08
CA LEU A 169 13.82 21.60 -0.74
C LEU A 169 13.84 21.94 -2.24
N LYS A 170 12.99 22.87 -2.72
CA LYS A 170 12.96 23.29 -4.12
C LYS A 170 14.30 23.89 -4.56
N GLU A 171 14.79 24.83 -3.77
CA GLU A 171 16.00 25.62 -4.11
C GLU A 171 17.26 24.76 -4.10
N ARG A 172 17.48 24.00 -3.04
CA ARG A 172 18.68 23.18 -2.88
C ARG A 172 18.72 21.96 -3.80
N ALA A 173 17.60 21.26 -3.93
CA ALA A 173 17.55 20.07 -4.79
C ALA A 173 17.26 20.41 -6.26
N GLY A 174 16.87 21.63 -6.59
CA GLY A 174 16.59 22.08 -7.96
C GLY A 174 15.46 21.28 -8.62
N ILE A 175 14.47 20.82 -7.85
CA ILE A 175 13.35 20.03 -8.36
C ILE A 175 12.14 20.91 -8.68
N SER A 176 11.34 20.48 -9.65
CA SER A 176 10.16 21.25 -10.07
C SER A 176 9.05 21.23 -9.02
N PRO A 177 8.20 22.28 -8.95
CA PRO A 177 7.03 22.29 -8.06
C PRO A 177 6.13 21.07 -8.23
N ALA A 178 5.96 20.56 -9.44
CA ALA A 178 5.16 19.36 -9.71
C ALA A 178 5.72 18.09 -9.03
N LEU A 179 7.05 17.96 -8.93
CA LEU A 179 7.68 16.85 -8.22
C LEU A 179 7.54 17.01 -6.70
N ILE A 180 7.59 18.26 -6.21
CA ILE A 180 7.35 18.54 -4.79
C ILE A 180 5.90 18.24 -4.42
N GLU A 181 4.93 18.63 -5.27
CA GLU A 181 3.52 18.28 -5.08
C GLU A 181 3.32 16.77 -5.02
N ARG A 182 4.05 16.01 -5.85
CA ARG A 182 4.01 14.54 -5.83
C ARG A 182 4.56 13.96 -4.52
N LEU A 183 5.67 14.50 -3.99
CA LEU A 183 6.20 14.12 -2.69
C LEU A 183 5.23 14.46 -1.55
N ALA A 184 4.60 15.64 -1.63
CA ALA A 184 3.59 16.07 -0.66
C ALA A 184 2.35 15.16 -0.70
N ALA A 185 1.87 14.81 -1.90
CA ALA A 185 0.76 13.87 -2.07
C ALA A 185 1.08 12.48 -1.52
N ALA A 186 2.34 12.05 -1.59
CA ALA A 186 2.82 10.79 -1.05
C ALA A 186 3.22 10.86 0.44
N ASP A 187 2.90 11.95 1.14
CA ASP A 187 3.20 12.13 2.57
C ASP A 187 4.70 12.01 2.93
N CYS A 188 5.59 12.39 1.99
CA CYS A 188 7.04 12.26 2.15
C CYS A 188 7.68 13.45 2.89
N LEU A 189 6.90 14.43 3.35
CA LEU A 189 7.38 15.68 3.95
C LEU A 189 7.12 15.75 5.46
N ASN A 190 6.92 14.59 6.09
CA ASN A 190 6.61 14.51 7.53
C ASN A 190 7.74 15.06 8.42
N SER A 191 8.99 14.87 8.04
CA SER A 191 10.16 15.41 8.78
C SER A 191 10.21 16.93 8.79
N LEU A 192 9.52 17.61 7.85
CA LEU A 192 9.36 19.07 7.85
C LEU A 192 8.27 19.54 8.83
N GLY A 193 7.63 18.63 9.56
CA GLY A 193 6.52 18.95 10.47
C GLY A 193 5.20 19.24 9.78
N LEU A 194 5.09 18.99 8.46
CA LEU A 194 3.91 19.26 7.66
C LEU A 194 2.97 18.05 7.62
N THR A 195 1.65 18.30 7.69
CA THR A 195 0.66 17.31 7.33
C THR A 195 0.56 17.23 5.80
N ARG A 196 0.04 16.12 5.25
CA ARG A 196 -0.14 15.96 3.79
C ARG A 196 -0.88 17.14 3.15
N ARG A 197 -2.00 17.59 3.74
CA ARG A 197 -2.75 18.74 3.24
C ARG A 197 -1.94 20.03 3.28
N GLN A 198 -1.23 20.27 4.38
CA GLN A 198 -0.38 21.46 4.48
C GLN A 198 0.78 21.41 3.49
N ALA A 199 1.42 20.25 3.35
CA ALA A 199 2.51 20.05 2.39
C ALA A 199 2.05 20.27 0.93
N LEU A 200 0.84 19.79 0.58
CA LEU A 200 0.26 20.03 -0.74
C LEU A 200 -0.07 21.51 -0.97
N TRP A 201 -0.60 22.18 0.05
CA TRP A 201 -0.90 23.61 -0.01
C TRP A 201 0.39 24.41 -0.22
N ASP A 202 1.43 24.12 0.55
CA ASP A 202 2.72 24.79 0.47
C ASP A 202 3.40 24.50 -0.88
N ALA A 203 3.37 23.24 -1.37
CA ALA A 203 3.89 22.86 -2.67
C ALA A 203 3.21 23.62 -3.83
N ARG A 204 1.88 23.77 -3.78
CA ARG A 204 1.10 24.52 -4.79
C ARG A 204 1.35 26.01 -4.73
N SER A 205 1.72 26.54 -3.58
CA SER A 205 2.10 27.94 -3.45
C SER A 205 3.46 28.28 -4.08
N LEU A 206 4.29 27.24 -4.36
CA LEU A 206 5.56 27.38 -5.05
C LEU A 206 5.35 27.62 -6.55
N VAL A 207 4.72 28.71 -6.91
CA VAL A 207 4.50 29.07 -8.31
C VAL A 207 5.85 29.06 -9.04
N ALA A 208 5.88 28.52 -10.25
CA ALA A 208 6.96 28.72 -11.18
C ALA A 208 6.91 30.19 -11.66
N ALA A 209 7.14 31.13 -10.75
CA ALA A 209 7.32 32.50 -11.16
C ALA A 209 8.64 32.56 -11.94
N PRO A 210 8.65 33.09 -13.17
CA PRO A 210 9.90 33.47 -13.78
C PRO A 210 10.59 34.43 -12.80
N ASP A 211 11.89 34.25 -12.60
CA ASP A 211 12.73 35.13 -11.78
C ASP A 211 12.80 36.52 -12.45
N LEU A 212 11.69 37.24 -12.41
CA LEU A 212 11.71 38.63 -12.81
C LEU A 212 12.57 39.40 -11.80
N PRO A 213 13.53 40.21 -12.24
CA PRO A 213 14.52 40.87 -11.39
C PRO A 213 13.92 41.61 -10.19
N LEU A 214 12.72 42.15 -10.34
CA LEU A 214 11.99 42.84 -9.28
C LEU A 214 11.53 41.87 -8.16
N PHE A 215 11.05 40.70 -8.53
CA PHE A 215 10.62 39.69 -7.54
C PHE A 215 11.79 38.95 -6.89
N ALA A 216 12.91 38.77 -7.62
CA ALA A 216 14.15 38.27 -7.04
C ALA A 216 14.71 39.26 -5.97
N ALA A 217 14.62 40.56 -6.24
CA ALA A 217 15.00 41.60 -5.28
C ALA A 217 14.04 41.69 -4.08
N MET A 218 12.74 41.38 -4.25
CA MET A 218 11.78 41.30 -3.16
C MET A 218 11.94 40.02 -2.34
N ALA A 219 12.28 38.91 -2.97
CA ALA A 219 12.57 37.64 -2.28
C ALA A 219 13.84 37.73 -1.43
N ALA A 220 14.81 38.56 -1.83
CA ALA A 220 16.02 38.84 -1.07
C ALA A 220 15.77 39.80 0.13
N ARG A 221 14.68 40.57 0.10
CA ARG A 221 14.18 41.30 1.26
C ARG A 221 13.22 40.38 2.00
N ASP A 222 13.69 39.81 3.09
CA ASP A 222 12.85 39.09 4.03
C ASP A 222 11.97 40.11 4.78
N ASP A 223 10.97 40.64 4.09
CA ASP A 223 10.06 41.67 4.60
C ASP A 223 9.07 41.10 5.60
N GLY A 224 9.42 40.04 6.34
CA GLY A 224 8.64 39.58 7.47
C GLY A 224 7.12 39.41 7.18
N ALA A 225 6.75 39.25 5.91
CA ALA A 225 5.37 38.95 5.58
C ALA A 225 5.04 37.63 6.28
N GLU A 226 4.56 37.77 7.52
CA GLU A 226 3.94 36.70 8.28
C GLU A 226 2.96 36.04 7.35
N ARG A 227 3.43 34.96 6.70
CA ARG A 227 2.52 34.04 6.06
C ARG A 227 1.65 33.53 7.17
N SER A 228 0.47 34.11 7.29
CA SER A 228 -0.56 33.60 8.16
C SER A 228 -0.60 32.12 7.91
N ALA A 229 -0.06 31.35 8.88
CA ALA A 229 0.02 29.89 8.79
C ALA A 229 -1.42 29.38 8.85
N THR A 230 -2.11 29.40 7.70
CA THR A 230 -3.44 28.84 7.58
C THR A 230 -3.35 27.38 7.93
N ARG A 231 -3.79 27.03 9.13
CA ARG A 231 -3.85 25.63 9.57
C ARG A 231 -5.02 24.96 8.87
N LEU A 232 -4.70 24.09 7.94
CA LEU A 232 -5.71 23.28 7.28
C LEU A 232 -6.24 22.21 8.25
N PRO A 233 -7.55 21.84 8.16
CA PRO A 233 -8.09 20.72 8.90
C PRO A 233 -7.28 19.43 8.65
N ALA A 234 -7.14 18.62 9.69
CA ALA A 234 -6.49 17.31 9.53
C ALA A 234 -7.26 16.45 8.53
N MET A 235 -6.52 15.69 7.72
CA MET A 235 -7.11 14.72 6.80
C MET A 235 -7.65 13.54 7.60
N PRO A 236 -8.88 13.03 7.35
CA PRO A 236 -9.36 11.79 7.93
C PRO A 236 -8.43 10.62 7.60
N LEU A 237 -8.31 9.66 8.51
CA LEU A 237 -7.40 8.53 8.31
C LEU A 237 -7.78 7.68 7.08
N SER A 238 -9.06 7.56 6.78
CA SER A 238 -9.55 6.87 5.57
C SER A 238 -9.04 7.52 4.29
N GLU A 239 -9.12 8.85 4.19
CA GLU A 239 -8.58 9.62 3.07
C GLU A 239 -7.05 9.49 2.97
N GLU A 240 -6.33 9.52 4.11
CA GLU A 240 -4.89 9.32 4.11
C GLU A 240 -4.49 7.96 3.57
N VAL A 241 -5.23 6.90 3.94
CA VAL A 241 -4.99 5.54 3.43
C VAL A 241 -5.28 5.47 1.93
N VAL A 242 -6.38 6.08 1.47
CA VAL A 242 -6.70 6.16 0.04
C VAL A 242 -5.58 6.87 -0.72
N ALA A 243 -5.11 8.02 -0.22
CA ALA A 243 -4.02 8.77 -0.84
C ALA A 243 -2.69 7.99 -0.85
N ASP A 244 -2.40 7.23 0.21
CA ASP A 244 -1.24 6.32 0.25
C ASP A 244 -1.29 5.30 -0.89
N TYR A 245 -2.44 4.62 -1.09
CA TYR A 245 -2.60 3.66 -2.18
C TYR A 245 -2.53 4.32 -3.57
N GLN A 246 -3.03 5.55 -3.72
CA GLN A 246 -2.95 6.29 -4.97
C GLN A 246 -1.52 6.67 -5.34
N THR A 247 -0.68 6.99 -4.35
CA THR A 247 0.65 7.56 -4.56
C THR A 247 1.80 6.58 -4.38
N GLN A 248 1.63 5.55 -3.53
CA GLN A 248 2.68 4.59 -3.20
C GLN A 248 2.24 3.13 -3.37
N ARG A 249 0.94 2.88 -3.66
CA ARG A 249 0.33 1.55 -3.81
C ARG A 249 0.38 0.69 -2.55
N LEU A 250 0.64 1.30 -1.42
CA LEU A 250 0.62 0.67 -0.10
C LEU A 250 0.31 1.73 0.96
N SER A 251 -0.16 1.30 2.13
CA SER A 251 -0.27 2.16 3.31
C SER A 251 0.38 1.50 4.52
N LEU A 252 1.08 2.29 5.30
CA LEU A 252 1.62 1.86 6.59
C LEU A 252 0.67 2.17 7.76
N LYS A 253 -0.42 2.91 7.49
CA LYS A 253 -1.34 3.46 8.51
C LYS A 253 -2.43 2.46 8.89
N ALA A 254 -3.25 2.06 7.93
CA ALA A 254 -4.34 1.11 8.14
C ALA A 254 -4.69 0.35 6.84
N HIS A 255 -5.41 -0.75 7.00
CA HIS A 255 -6.02 -1.46 5.87
C HIS A 255 -7.38 -0.83 5.52
N PRO A 256 -7.75 -0.71 4.22
CA PRO A 256 -9.03 -0.10 3.82
C PRO A 256 -10.27 -0.72 4.48
N LEU A 257 -10.28 -2.05 4.66
CA LEU A 257 -11.42 -2.73 5.28
C LEU A 257 -11.59 -2.39 6.77
N ALA A 258 -10.55 -1.92 7.46
CA ALA A 258 -10.67 -1.53 8.85
C ALA A 258 -11.75 -0.44 9.04
N PHE A 259 -11.91 0.45 8.07
CA PHE A 259 -12.94 1.50 8.10
C PHE A 259 -14.35 0.99 7.81
N LEU A 260 -14.45 -0.14 7.11
CA LEU A 260 -15.72 -0.79 6.76
C LEU A 260 -16.12 -1.86 7.78
N ARG A 261 -15.22 -2.23 8.71
CA ARG A 261 -15.38 -3.39 9.58
C ARG A 261 -16.63 -3.34 10.45
N ALA A 262 -16.97 -2.21 11.02
CA ALA A 262 -18.18 -2.07 11.83
C ALA A 262 -19.43 -2.43 11.02
N SER A 263 -19.59 -1.82 9.84
CA SER A 263 -20.72 -2.11 8.95
C SER A 263 -20.74 -3.55 8.43
N LEU A 264 -19.56 -4.13 8.18
CA LEU A 264 -19.45 -5.52 7.76
C LEU A 264 -19.84 -6.48 8.91
N ALA A 265 -19.40 -6.21 10.14
CA ALA A 265 -19.73 -7.00 11.30
C ALA A 265 -21.24 -6.97 11.60
N ASP A 266 -21.87 -5.81 11.52
CA ASP A 266 -23.34 -5.66 11.71
C ASP A 266 -24.14 -6.50 10.69
N ARG A 267 -23.58 -6.73 9.51
CA ARG A 267 -24.16 -7.58 8.46
C ARG A 267 -23.74 -9.06 8.55
N GLY A 268 -22.97 -9.44 9.60
CA GLY A 268 -22.57 -10.81 9.87
C GLY A 268 -21.34 -11.28 9.08
N PHE A 269 -20.52 -10.36 8.52
CA PHE A 269 -19.28 -10.72 7.87
C PHE A 269 -18.17 -10.95 8.91
N VAL A 270 -17.51 -12.09 8.80
CA VAL A 270 -16.42 -12.49 9.70
C VAL A 270 -15.05 -12.11 9.13
N ARG A 271 -14.06 -11.94 10.02
CA ARG A 271 -12.68 -11.65 9.65
C ARG A 271 -11.95 -12.92 9.19
N ALA A 272 -10.89 -12.75 8.40
CA ALA A 272 -10.07 -13.87 7.93
C ALA A 272 -9.49 -14.68 9.10
N CYS A 273 -9.05 -14.03 10.17
CA CYS A 273 -8.51 -14.69 11.36
C CYS A 273 -9.55 -15.59 12.07
N GLU A 274 -10.83 -15.22 12.04
CA GLU A 274 -11.92 -15.95 12.70
C GLU A 274 -12.34 -17.22 11.95
N LEU A 275 -11.91 -17.38 10.68
CA LEU A 275 -12.26 -18.57 9.90
C LEU A 275 -11.74 -19.85 10.51
N ARG A 276 -10.59 -19.82 11.21
CA ARG A 276 -10.00 -20.99 11.90
C ARG A 276 -10.86 -21.52 13.03
N GLU A 277 -11.71 -20.69 13.60
CA GLU A 277 -12.60 -21.05 14.72
C GLU A 277 -13.96 -21.61 14.22
N ARG A 278 -14.23 -21.49 12.92
CA ARG A 278 -15.48 -21.95 12.34
C ARG A 278 -15.46 -23.45 12.07
N LYS A 279 -16.61 -24.11 12.24
CA LYS A 279 -16.72 -25.54 11.93
C LYS A 279 -16.60 -25.75 10.42
N CYS A 280 -15.92 -26.85 10.02
CA CYS A 280 -15.89 -27.27 8.62
C CYS A 280 -17.31 -27.37 8.05
N ARG A 281 -17.49 -26.95 6.81
CA ARG A 281 -18.78 -26.87 6.08
C ARG A 281 -19.80 -25.90 6.67
N SER A 282 -19.46 -25.10 7.67
CA SER A 282 -20.36 -24.06 8.16
C SER A 282 -20.50 -22.92 7.14
N ALA A 283 -21.67 -22.32 7.12
CA ALA A 283 -21.93 -21.12 6.30
C ALA A 283 -21.19 -19.92 6.89
N VAL A 284 -20.56 -19.13 6.01
CA VAL A 284 -19.83 -17.91 6.40
C VAL A 284 -20.08 -16.79 5.39
N GLN A 285 -19.95 -15.57 5.86
CA GLN A 285 -19.87 -14.37 5.03
C GLN A 285 -18.51 -13.72 5.29
N VAL A 286 -17.76 -13.48 4.22
CA VAL A 286 -16.44 -12.85 4.28
C VAL A 286 -16.33 -11.73 3.26
N ALA A 287 -15.52 -10.73 3.55
CA ALA A 287 -15.26 -9.66 2.61
C ALA A 287 -13.75 -9.38 2.55
N GLY A 288 -13.25 -9.03 1.38
CA GLY A 288 -11.83 -8.75 1.22
C GLY A 288 -11.51 -8.05 -0.09
N VAL A 289 -10.36 -7.38 -0.10
CA VAL A 289 -9.75 -6.83 -1.30
C VAL A 289 -9.19 -7.97 -2.12
N VAL A 290 -9.47 -7.96 -3.42
CA VAL A 290 -9.00 -9.01 -4.32
C VAL A 290 -7.52 -8.81 -4.65
N LEU A 291 -6.68 -9.72 -4.18
CA LEU A 291 -5.25 -9.72 -4.48
C LEU A 291 -4.93 -10.42 -5.80
N ILE A 292 -5.43 -11.64 -5.95
CA ILE A 292 -5.09 -12.54 -7.05
C ILE A 292 -6.35 -13.25 -7.54
N ARG A 293 -6.45 -13.46 -8.84
CA ARG A 293 -7.40 -14.35 -9.51
C ARG A 293 -6.60 -15.33 -10.35
N GLN A 294 -6.88 -16.60 -10.17
CA GLN A 294 -6.21 -17.67 -10.90
C GLN A 294 -7.24 -18.65 -11.47
N ARG A 295 -7.11 -19.01 -12.73
CA ARG A 295 -7.88 -20.06 -13.36
C ARG A 295 -6.94 -21.05 -14.05
N PRO A 296 -6.31 -21.96 -13.29
CA PRO A 296 -5.38 -22.92 -13.85
C PRO A 296 -6.06 -23.83 -14.88
N GLY A 297 -5.40 -24.06 -16.00
CA GLY A 297 -5.92 -24.96 -17.02
C GLY A 297 -6.14 -26.40 -16.52
N SER A 298 -5.33 -26.83 -15.55
CA SER A 298 -5.44 -28.14 -14.89
C SER A 298 -6.65 -28.27 -13.96
N ALA A 299 -7.24 -27.17 -13.48
CA ALA A 299 -8.30 -27.14 -12.49
C ALA A 299 -9.72 -27.28 -13.09
N LYS A 300 -9.86 -27.75 -14.33
CA LYS A 300 -11.15 -28.01 -14.98
C LYS A 300 -12.14 -26.84 -14.91
N GLY A 301 -11.60 -25.60 -14.99
CA GLY A 301 -12.42 -24.38 -15.01
C GLY A 301 -12.73 -23.77 -13.65
N VAL A 302 -12.24 -24.33 -12.55
CA VAL A 302 -12.32 -23.75 -11.21
C VAL A 302 -11.48 -22.47 -11.16
N CYS A 303 -12.02 -21.42 -10.53
CA CYS A 303 -11.30 -20.17 -10.29
C CYS A 303 -10.95 -20.04 -8.80
N PHE A 304 -9.70 -19.72 -8.53
CA PHE A 304 -9.18 -19.44 -7.20
C PHE A 304 -9.00 -17.93 -7.05
N ILE A 305 -9.50 -17.36 -5.96
CA ILE A 305 -9.31 -15.95 -5.64
C ILE A 305 -8.71 -15.85 -4.24
N THR A 306 -7.67 -15.04 -4.11
CA THR A 306 -7.14 -14.68 -2.80
C THR A 306 -7.67 -13.29 -2.45
N LEU A 307 -8.36 -13.19 -1.32
CA LEU A 307 -8.81 -11.95 -0.73
C LEU A 307 -7.93 -11.57 0.46
N GLU A 308 -7.89 -10.30 0.75
CA GLU A 308 -7.19 -9.73 1.91
C GLU A 308 -8.15 -8.86 2.72
N ASP A 309 -8.17 -9.07 4.02
CA ASP A 309 -8.78 -8.14 4.95
C ASP A 309 -7.74 -7.57 5.93
N GLU A 310 -8.15 -6.80 6.91
CA GLU A 310 -7.27 -6.16 7.89
C GLU A 310 -6.57 -7.16 8.82
N THR A 311 -7.00 -8.44 8.84
CA THR A 311 -6.46 -9.47 9.72
C THR A 311 -5.65 -10.54 8.99
N GLY A 312 -5.76 -10.62 7.68
CA GLY A 312 -5.01 -11.59 6.89
C GLY A 312 -5.57 -11.88 5.51
N VAL A 313 -5.13 -13.00 4.95
CA VAL A 313 -5.59 -13.48 3.64
C VAL A 313 -6.50 -14.69 3.79
N LEU A 314 -7.41 -14.81 2.86
CA LEU A 314 -8.32 -15.96 2.73
C LEU A 314 -8.40 -16.40 1.28
N ASN A 315 -8.55 -17.69 1.06
CA ASN A 315 -8.63 -18.29 -0.27
C ASN A 315 -10.06 -18.70 -0.58
N LEU A 316 -10.54 -18.28 -1.76
CA LEU A 316 -11.84 -18.66 -2.28
C LEU A 316 -11.68 -19.73 -3.37
N VAL A 317 -12.60 -20.67 -3.37
CA VAL A 317 -12.80 -21.62 -4.46
C VAL A 317 -14.12 -21.31 -5.13
N ILE A 318 -14.08 -21.04 -6.43
CA ILE A 318 -15.24 -20.70 -7.25
C ILE A 318 -15.41 -21.77 -8.31
N TRP A 319 -16.51 -22.52 -8.20
CA TRP A 319 -16.83 -23.57 -9.15
C TRP A 319 -17.27 -22.99 -10.51
N PRO A 320 -17.11 -23.74 -11.60
CA PRO A 320 -17.40 -23.26 -12.95
C PRO A 320 -18.81 -22.69 -13.13
N ASP A 321 -19.83 -23.32 -12.54
CA ASP A 321 -21.23 -22.87 -12.64
C ASP A 321 -21.43 -21.47 -12.04
N LEU A 322 -20.77 -21.18 -10.90
CA LEU A 322 -20.81 -19.86 -10.28
C LEU A 322 -19.97 -18.85 -11.07
N MET A 323 -18.83 -19.31 -11.61
CA MET A 323 -17.98 -18.50 -12.47
C MET A 323 -18.73 -17.99 -13.70
N GLU A 324 -19.53 -18.83 -14.34
CA GLU A 324 -20.35 -18.43 -15.50
C GLU A 324 -21.45 -17.47 -15.12
N LYS A 325 -22.19 -17.77 -14.04
CA LYS A 325 -23.31 -16.94 -13.57
C LYS A 325 -22.88 -15.55 -13.10
N GLN A 326 -21.74 -15.44 -12.41
CA GLN A 326 -21.27 -14.20 -11.79
C GLN A 326 -19.95 -13.69 -12.37
N ARG A 327 -19.64 -14.03 -13.62
CA ARG A 327 -18.37 -13.69 -14.29
C ARG A 327 -18.03 -12.20 -14.19
N LYS A 328 -19.02 -11.31 -14.36
CA LYS A 328 -18.82 -9.87 -14.29
C LYS A 328 -18.27 -9.43 -12.91
N VAL A 329 -18.86 -9.95 -11.84
CA VAL A 329 -18.43 -9.67 -10.46
C VAL A 329 -17.04 -10.25 -10.21
N ILE A 330 -16.85 -11.52 -10.59
CA ILE A 330 -15.59 -12.24 -10.36
C ILE A 330 -14.42 -11.53 -11.03
N MET A 331 -14.60 -11.04 -12.26
CA MET A 331 -13.53 -10.42 -13.04
C MET A 331 -13.34 -8.93 -12.74
N GLY A 332 -14.39 -8.23 -12.28
CA GLY A 332 -14.38 -6.78 -12.13
C GLY A 332 -14.18 -6.27 -10.70
N ALA A 333 -14.69 -7.00 -9.70
CA ALA A 333 -14.69 -6.51 -8.32
C ALA A 333 -13.27 -6.35 -7.76
N ARG A 334 -13.03 -5.26 -7.05
CA ARG A 334 -11.79 -5.01 -6.28
C ARG A 334 -11.98 -5.29 -4.81
N LEU A 335 -13.14 -4.95 -4.28
CA LEU A 335 -13.62 -5.39 -2.99
C LEU A 335 -14.76 -6.36 -3.26
N MET A 336 -14.66 -7.53 -2.68
CA MET A 336 -15.65 -8.60 -2.89
C MET A 336 -16.26 -9.02 -1.57
N GLU A 337 -17.58 -9.05 -1.51
CA GLU A 337 -18.34 -9.69 -0.45
C GLU A 337 -18.74 -11.10 -0.92
N VAL A 338 -18.53 -12.08 -0.08
CA VAL A 338 -18.68 -13.49 -0.41
C VAL A 338 -19.52 -14.19 0.61
N ARG A 339 -20.52 -14.94 0.16
CA ARG A 339 -21.22 -15.96 0.96
C ARG A 339 -20.73 -17.32 0.51
N GLY A 340 -20.41 -18.17 1.46
CA GLY A 340 -19.86 -19.48 1.16
C GLY A 340 -19.89 -20.43 2.35
N ARG A 341 -19.11 -21.51 2.22
CA ARG A 341 -18.88 -22.50 3.27
C ARG A 341 -17.40 -22.66 3.51
N VAL A 342 -17.00 -22.80 4.75
CA VAL A 342 -15.62 -23.08 5.12
C VAL A 342 -15.31 -24.54 4.79
N GLU A 343 -14.19 -24.79 4.14
CA GLU A 343 -13.58 -26.11 4.01
C GLU A 343 -12.13 -26.08 4.49
N TYR A 344 -11.74 -27.17 5.12
CA TYR A 344 -10.39 -27.41 5.58
C TYR A 344 -9.74 -28.48 4.70
N ASP A 345 -8.59 -28.16 4.14
CA ASP A 345 -7.71 -29.11 3.47
C ASP A 345 -6.37 -29.09 4.21
N ASP A 346 -6.16 -30.04 5.08
CA ASP A 346 -5.08 -30.06 6.08
C ASP A 346 -4.99 -28.74 6.88
N GLU A 347 -3.93 -27.97 6.68
CA GLU A 347 -3.70 -26.68 7.37
C GLU A 347 -4.28 -25.47 6.61
N VAL A 348 -4.77 -25.68 5.39
CA VAL A 348 -5.24 -24.60 4.54
C VAL A 348 -6.75 -24.46 4.63
N ILE A 349 -7.20 -23.22 4.85
CA ILE A 349 -8.62 -22.90 4.92
C ILE A 349 -9.06 -22.30 3.60
N HIS A 350 -10.11 -22.90 3.05
CA HIS A 350 -10.78 -22.42 1.85
C HIS A 350 -12.22 -22.01 2.15
N VAL A 351 -12.69 -21.01 1.47
CA VAL A 351 -14.12 -20.68 1.42
C VAL A 351 -14.67 -21.03 0.05
N ILE A 352 -15.54 -22.03 0.02
CA ILE A 352 -16.25 -22.37 -1.22
C ILE A 352 -17.36 -21.36 -1.41
N ALA A 353 -17.22 -20.51 -2.43
CA ALA A 353 -18.16 -19.45 -2.71
C ALA A 353 -19.48 -20.00 -3.25
N THR A 354 -20.60 -19.48 -2.75
CA THR A 354 -21.96 -19.75 -3.26
C THR A 354 -22.59 -18.51 -3.87
N HIS A 355 -22.17 -17.32 -3.42
CA HIS A 355 -22.65 -16.04 -3.95
C HIS A 355 -21.56 -14.96 -3.75
N LEU A 356 -21.42 -14.07 -4.73
CA LEU A 356 -20.45 -13.01 -4.76
C LEU A 356 -21.15 -11.68 -5.05
N THR A 357 -20.73 -10.63 -4.36
CA THR A 357 -21.20 -9.26 -4.57
C THR A 357 -20.02 -8.33 -4.79
N ASP A 358 -20.11 -7.45 -5.77
CA ASP A 358 -19.14 -6.40 -6.00
C ASP A 358 -19.37 -5.25 -5.00
N ALA A 359 -18.48 -5.13 -4.02
CA ALA A 359 -18.49 -4.07 -3.01
C ALA A 359 -17.47 -2.96 -3.30
N THR A 360 -16.91 -2.93 -4.52
CA THR A 360 -15.93 -1.88 -4.94
C THR A 360 -16.44 -0.45 -4.68
N PRO A 361 -17.73 -0.13 -4.83
CA PRO A 361 -18.24 1.22 -4.48
C PRO A 361 -17.98 1.63 -3.03
N ALA A 362 -17.95 0.69 -2.09
CA ALA A 362 -17.66 1.00 -0.68
C ALA A 362 -16.21 1.51 -0.48
N LEU A 363 -15.28 1.12 -1.35
CA LEU A 363 -13.91 1.65 -1.32
C LEU A 363 -13.85 3.09 -1.85
N HIS A 364 -14.69 3.42 -2.81
CA HIS A 364 -14.79 4.81 -3.29
C HIS A 364 -15.36 5.72 -2.22
N ALA A 365 -16.33 5.24 -1.45
CA ALA A 365 -16.92 5.98 -0.33
C ALA A 365 -15.92 6.35 0.78
N LEU A 366 -14.79 5.62 0.90
CA LEU A 366 -13.73 5.97 1.84
C LEU A 366 -13.05 7.32 1.52
N SER A 367 -13.18 7.79 0.29
CA SER A 367 -12.61 9.05 -0.21
C SER A 367 -13.68 10.13 -0.47
N ASP A 368 -14.95 9.88 -0.17
CA ASP A 368 -16.04 10.84 -0.42
C ASP A 368 -15.92 12.10 0.44
N ASP A 369 -15.18 12.02 1.56
CA ASP A 369 -14.77 13.18 2.35
C ASP A 369 -13.58 13.96 1.73
N LEU A 370 -12.91 13.41 0.74
CA LEU A 370 -12.08 14.22 -0.13
C LEU A 370 -13.02 15.24 -0.79
N LEU A 371 -12.81 16.52 -0.49
CA LEU A 371 -13.34 17.59 -1.32
C LEU A 371 -13.21 17.12 -2.76
N PRO A 372 -14.31 16.99 -3.52
CA PRO A 372 -14.25 16.47 -4.86
C PRO A 372 -13.11 17.20 -5.56
N GLN A 373 -12.16 16.44 -6.12
CA GLN A 373 -11.05 17.03 -6.90
C GLN A 373 -11.57 17.83 -8.10
N THR A 374 -12.84 17.70 -8.37
CA THR A 374 -13.70 18.62 -9.08
C THR A 374 -14.46 19.49 -8.08
N LEU A 375 -13.79 20.28 -7.29
CA LEU A 375 -14.24 21.65 -7.27
C LEU A 375 -13.90 22.11 -8.69
N ASP A 376 -14.84 21.86 -9.60
CA ASP A 376 -14.95 22.66 -10.79
C ASP A 376 -14.81 24.06 -10.24
N ARG A 377 -13.74 24.74 -10.63
CA ARG A 377 -13.53 26.13 -10.24
C ARG A 377 -14.85 26.80 -10.61
N ALA A 378 -15.59 27.20 -9.61
CA ALA A 378 -16.94 27.74 -9.79
C ALA A 378 -16.96 28.91 -10.81
N ASP A 379 -15.76 29.41 -11.14
CA ASP A 379 -15.51 30.53 -12.03
C ASP A 379 -14.94 30.12 -13.40
N GLU A 380 -14.65 28.85 -13.68
CA GLU A 380 -14.25 28.39 -15.00
C GLU A 380 -15.49 28.04 -15.84
N VAL A 381 -16.03 29.02 -16.53
CA VAL A 381 -16.90 28.77 -17.68
C VAL A 381 -16.06 28.00 -18.70
N ARG A 382 -16.18 26.69 -18.78
CA ARG A 382 -15.61 25.88 -19.86
C ARG A 382 -16.27 26.38 -21.16
N ARG A 383 -15.54 27.15 -21.93
CA ARG A 383 -15.96 27.45 -23.33
C ARG A 383 -16.02 26.11 -24.05
N PRO A 384 -17.13 25.75 -24.70
CA PRO A 384 -17.17 24.61 -25.58
C PRO A 384 -16.08 24.82 -26.64
N ILE A 385 -15.10 23.94 -26.68
CA ILE A 385 -14.15 23.89 -27.79
C ILE A 385 -14.92 23.24 -28.91
N GLU A 386 -15.40 24.07 -29.86
CA GLU A 386 -15.99 23.57 -31.07
C GLU A 386 -15.01 22.64 -31.78
N GLY A 387 -15.42 21.40 -32.00
CA GLY A 387 -14.68 20.42 -32.79
C GLY A 387 -13.93 19.34 -32.04
N HIS A 388 -13.88 19.33 -30.71
CA HIS A 388 -13.45 18.15 -29.98
C HIS A 388 -14.70 17.38 -29.48
N THR A 389 -15.04 16.31 -30.16
CA THR A 389 -15.79 15.22 -29.51
C THR A 389 -15.08 14.96 -28.19
N PRO A 390 -15.75 15.12 -27.03
CA PRO A 390 -15.12 14.75 -25.78
C PRO A 390 -14.70 13.30 -25.98
N ALA A 391 -13.39 13.06 -25.96
CA ALA A 391 -12.91 11.70 -25.77
C ALA A 391 -13.65 11.29 -24.50
N TYR A 392 -14.64 10.44 -24.65
CA TYR A 392 -15.24 9.78 -23.52
C TYR A 392 -14.04 9.23 -22.74
N HIS A 393 -13.71 9.88 -21.65
CA HIS A 393 -12.92 9.23 -20.65
C HIS A 393 -13.74 7.99 -20.34
N ARG A 394 -13.43 6.89 -21.01
CA ARG A 394 -13.88 5.56 -20.60
C ARG A 394 -13.61 5.57 -19.12
N ALA A 395 -14.67 5.56 -18.34
CA ALA A 395 -14.57 5.35 -16.90
C ALA A 395 -13.52 4.26 -16.76
N GLY A 396 -12.34 4.60 -16.21
CA GLY A 396 -11.17 3.75 -16.32
C GLY A 396 -11.59 2.36 -15.87
N HIS A 397 -11.09 1.33 -16.55
CA HIS A 397 -11.39 -0.04 -16.15
C HIS A 397 -11.24 -0.12 -14.63
N PRO A 398 -12.10 -0.83 -13.86
CA PRO A 398 -11.99 -0.90 -12.40
C PRO A 398 -10.57 -1.16 -11.89
N ARG A 399 -9.69 -1.78 -12.71
CA ARG A 399 -8.27 -1.95 -12.46
C ARG A 399 -7.45 -0.65 -12.49
N ASP A 400 -7.97 0.41 -13.08
CA ASP A 400 -7.26 1.70 -13.19
C ASP A 400 -7.62 2.67 -12.07
N ALA A 401 -8.56 2.27 -11.19
CA ALA A 401 -8.80 3.00 -9.95
C ALA A 401 -7.57 2.83 -9.04
N HIS A 402 -6.82 3.90 -8.81
CA HIS A 402 -5.54 3.90 -8.11
C HIS A 402 -5.63 3.68 -6.59
N VAL A 403 -6.81 3.34 -6.07
CA VAL A 403 -7.07 3.20 -4.63
C VAL A 403 -6.47 1.91 -4.05
N ILE A 404 -6.29 0.88 -4.88
CA ILE A 404 -5.87 -0.45 -4.43
C ILE A 404 -4.89 -1.05 -5.43
N PRO A 405 -3.92 -1.86 -4.99
CA PRO A 405 -3.02 -2.57 -5.90
C PRO A 405 -3.81 -3.34 -6.94
N LYS A 406 -3.35 -3.29 -8.19
CA LYS A 406 -3.95 -4.09 -9.26
C LYS A 406 -3.89 -5.56 -8.85
N SER A 407 -5.04 -6.25 -8.84
CA SER A 407 -5.05 -7.71 -8.69
C SER A 407 -4.33 -8.34 -9.87
N ARG A 408 -3.61 -9.42 -9.62
CA ARG A 408 -2.92 -10.18 -10.68
C ARG A 408 -3.82 -11.31 -11.13
N ASP A 409 -4.17 -11.27 -12.41
CA ASP A 409 -5.01 -12.30 -13.01
C ASP A 409 -4.08 -13.21 -13.83
N PHE A 410 -4.23 -14.50 -13.61
CA PHE A 410 -3.60 -15.55 -14.39
C PHE A 410 -4.69 -16.24 -15.22
N HIS A 411 -4.47 -16.26 -16.51
CA HIS A 411 -5.31 -16.97 -17.48
C HIS A 411 -4.86 -18.40 -17.63
#